data_123c0ff5f590997ff2e8b45aaf6d26e6
#
_entry.id   123c0ff5f590997ff2e8b45aaf6d26e6
#
_cell.length_a   1.000
_cell.length_b   1.000
_cell.length_c   1.000
_cell.angle_alpha   90.00
_cell.angle_beta   90.00
_cell.angle_gamma   90.00
#
_symmetry.space_group_name_H-M   'P 1'
#
loop_
_entity.id
_entity.type
_entity.pdbx_description
1 polymer ?
#
loop_
_entity_poly.entity_id
_entity_poly.type
_entity_poly.pdbx_seq_one_letter_code
_entity_poly.pdbx_strand_id
1 'polypeptide(L)'
;MTDALTAFGLTAADSGHFADVLAAASSNANTNVSMMGETFKYCAPVAGALGFSVEDTAEAIGLMGNAGIKASQAGTSMRSIMTNLTGDVKLSGAAIGDATIATTNADGSMRSLSAILADCRVAFGGMTEAEKANNAEALVGKNAMSGFLALMNAAPEDIAKVSGDRKSVV
;
A
#
# COMPACT_ATOMS: atom_id res chain seq x y z
N MET A 1 -19.26 0.67 1.66
CA MET A 1 -18.94 -0.06 0.40
C MET A 1 -19.19 0.82 -0.83
N THR A 2 -20.35 1.41 -0.99
CA THR A 2 -20.71 2.26 -2.15
C THR A 2 -19.73 3.43 -2.36
N ASP A 3 -19.34 4.12 -1.30
CA ASP A 3 -18.42 5.27 -1.38
C ASP A 3 -17.02 4.87 -1.87
N ALA A 4 -16.55 3.69 -1.45
CA ALA A 4 -15.26 3.18 -1.90
C ALA A 4 -15.30 2.78 -3.39
N LEU A 5 -16.38 2.13 -3.84
CA LEU A 5 -16.58 1.81 -5.26
C LEU A 5 -16.54 3.09 -6.11
N THR A 6 -17.31 4.09 -5.72
CA THR A 6 -17.34 5.39 -6.42
C THR A 6 -15.96 6.04 -6.47
N ALA A 7 -15.21 5.99 -5.36
CA ALA A 7 -13.88 6.57 -5.28
C ALA A 7 -12.88 5.93 -6.26
N PHE A 8 -13.02 4.62 -6.51
CA PHE A 8 -12.21 3.90 -7.51
C PHE A 8 -12.78 3.98 -8.93
N GLY A 9 -13.87 4.72 -9.15
CA GLY A 9 -14.54 4.78 -10.44
C GLY A 9 -15.26 3.48 -10.82
N LEU A 10 -15.54 2.62 -9.84
CA LEU A 10 -16.23 1.35 -10.02
C LEU A 10 -17.75 1.55 -9.91
N THR A 11 -18.49 0.67 -10.55
CA THR A 11 -19.95 0.68 -10.57
C THR A 11 -20.54 -0.35 -9.59
N ALA A 12 -21.85 -0.33 -9.44
CA ALA A 12 -22.55 -1.35 -8.66
C ALA A 12 -22.32 -2.78 -9.20
N ALA A 13 -22.07 -2.92 -10.49
CA ALA A 13 -21.74 -4.20 -11.12
C ALA A 13 -20.41 -4.78 -10.63
N ASP A 14 -19.47 -3.92 -10.21
CA ASP A 14 -18.15 -4.31 -9.72
C ASP A 14 -18.15 -4.64 -8.22
N SER A 15 -19.29 -4.50 -7.54
CA SER A 15 -19.40 -4.72 -6.08
C SER A 15 -19.03 -6.15 -5.66
N GLY A 16 -19.34 -7.14 -6.48
CA GLY A 16 -18.94 -8.53 -6.26
C GLY A 16 -17.43 -8.69 -6.28
N HIS A 17 -16.79 -8.18 -7.31
CA HIS A 17 -15.31 -8.20 -7.42
C HIS A 17 -14.64 -7.47 -6.27
N PHE A 18 -15.13 -6.30 -5.90
CA PHE A 18 -14.60 -5.53 -4.75
C PHE A 18 -14.72 -6.33 -3.45
N ALA A 19 -15.87 -6.98 -3.22
CA ALA A 19 -16.06 -7.81 -2.03
C ALA A 19 -15.13 -9.04 -2.03
N ASP A 20 -14.90 -9.65 -3.18
CA ASP A 20 -13.98 -10.79 -3.33
C ASP A 20 -12.53 -10.39 -3.04
N VAL A 21 -12.10 -9.24 -3.53
CA VAL A 21 -10.76 -8.70 -3.23
C VAL A 21 -10.57 -8.48 -1.72
N LEU A 22 -11.56 -7.89 -1.05
CA LEU A 22 -11.52 -7.70 0.40
C LEU A 22 -11.51 -9.03 1.16
N ALA A 23 -12.30 -9.98 0.73
CA ALA A 23 -12.36 -11.32 1.33
C ALA A 23 -11.04 -12.07 1.16
N ALA A 24 -10.47 -12.05 -0.05
CA ALA A 24 -9.19 -12.69 -0.35
C ALA A 24 -8.05 -12.09 0.49
N ALA A 25 -7.95 -10.77 0.54
CA ALA A 25 -6.92 -10.10 1.35
C ALA A 25 -7.09 -10.39 2.85
N SER A 26 -8.32 -10.39 3.36
CA SER A 26 -8.59 -10.67 4.78
C SER A 26 -8.35 -12.12 5.16
N SER A 27 -8.51 -13.06 4.23
CA SER A 27 -8.23 -14.48 4.48
C SER A 27 -6.73 -14.79 4.63
N ASN A 28 -5.90 -13.95 4.04
CA ASN A 28 -4.44 -14.14 4.00
C ASN A 28 -3.66 -13.15 4.86
N ALA A 29 -4.37 -12.33 5.64
CA ALA A 29 -3.77 -11.33 6.50
C ALA A 29 -4.47 -11.30 7.86
N ASN A 30 -3.79 -10.72 8.85
CA ASN A 30 -4.34 -10.55 10.20
C ASN A 30 -5.29 -9.35 10.25
N THR A 31 -6.38 -9.42 9.49
CA THR A 31 -7.44 -8.41 9.43
C THR A 31 -8.77 -9.10 9.10
N ASN A 32 -9.84 -8.34 8.92
CA ASN A 32 -11.12 -8.84 8.45
C ASN A 32 -11.79 -7.84 7.50
N VAL A 33 -12.84 -8.27 6.82
CA VAL A 33 -13.56 -7.47 5.81
C VAL A 33 -14.09 -6.17 6.39
N SER A 34 -14.59 -6.18 7.64
CA SER A 34 -15.10 -4.97 8.31
C SER A 34 -13.99 -3.95 8.55
N MET A 35 -12.85 -4.39 9.07
CA MET A 35 -11.67 -3.53 9.31
C MET A 35 -11.11 -3.00 8.00
N MET A 36 -11.06 -3.82 6.95
CA MET A 36 -10.64 -3.37 5.61
C MET A 36 -11.59 -2.33 5.04
N GLY A 37 -12.89 -2.53 5.19
CA GLY A 37 -13.90 -1.55 4.80
C GLY A 37 -13.73 -0.21 5.51
N GLU A 38 -13.41 -0.23 6.79
CA GLU A 38 -13.07 0.98 7.55
C GLU A 38 -11.82 1.67 7.00
N THR A 39 -10.78 0.89 6.71
CA THR A 39 -9.54 1.42 6.10
C THR A 39 -9.82 2.10 4.77
N PHE A 40 -10.61 1.48 3.90
CA PHE A 40 -10.95 2.02 2.59
C PHE A 40 -11.71 3.35 2.65
N LYS A 41 -12.50 3.61 3.68
CA LYS A 41 -13.15 4.92 3.85
C LYS A 41 -12.15 6.08 3.84
N TYR A 42 -10.97 5.86 4.40
CA TYR A 42 -9.95 6.90 4.53
C TYR A 42 -9.03 7.02 3.31
N CYS A 43 -8.71 5.91 2.65
CA CYS A 43 -7.70 5.90 1.58
C CYS A 43 -8.27 5.77 0.16
N ALA A 44 -9.48 5.26 -0.01
CA ALA A 44 -10.06 5.05 -1.34
C ALA A 44 -10.13 6.32 -2.21
N PRO A 45 -10.50 7.50 -1.68
CA PRO A 45 -10.52 8.72 -2.51
C PRO A 45 -9.14 9.06 -3.09
N VAL A 46 -8.08 8.90 -2.32
CA VAL A 46 -6.71 9.16 -2.78
C VAL A 46 -6.25 8.07 -3.73
N ALA A 47 -6.47 6.81 -3.40
CA ALA A 47 -6.10 5.67 -4.24
C ALA A 47 -6.77 5.77 -5.63
N GLY A 48 -8.07 6.05 -5.66
CA GLY A 48 -8.83 6.23 -6.89
C GLY A 48 -8.36 7.42 -7.71
N ALA A 49 -8.10 8.56 -7.08
CA ALA A 49 -7.61 9.77 -7.75
C ALA A 49 -6.23 9.56 -8.40
N LEU A 50 -5.37 8.77 -7.77
CA LEU A 50 -4.02 8.45 -8.28
C LEU A 50 -4.03 7.27 -9.28
N GLY A 51 -5.16 6.59 -9.46
CA GLY A 51 -5.27 5.46 -10.37
C GLY A 51 -4.68 4.16 -9.82
N PHE A 52 -4.48 4.03 -8.51
CA PHE A 52 -4.09 2.76 -7.89
C PHE A 52 -5.25 1.78 -7.89
N SER A 53 -4.93 0.49 -8.10
CA SER A 53 -5.95 -0.56 -8.12
C SER A 53 -6.48 -0.89 -6.72
N VAL A 54 -7.69 -1.43 -6.66
CA VAL A 54 -8.29 -1.97 -5.44
C VAL A 54 -7.43 -3.09 -4.89
N GLU A 55 -6.93 -3.95 -5.78
CA GLU A 55 -6.12 -5.12 -5.44
C GLU A 55 -4.81 -4.74 -4.76
N ASP A 56 -4.07 -3.80 -5.34
CA ASP A 56 -2.80 -3.32 -4.76
C ASP A 56 -3.03 -2.63 -3.42
N THR A 57 -4.11 -1.85 -3.33
CA THR A 57 -4.49 -1.17 -2.09
C THR A 57 -4.86 -2.17 -1.00
N ALA A 58 -5.65 -3.20 -1.33
CA ALA A 58 -6.04 -4.26 -0.40
C ALA A 58 -4.82 -5.08 0.06
N GLU A 59 -3.86 -5.36 -0.83
CA GLU A 59 -2.61 -6.02 -0.48
C GLU A 59 -1.83 -5.23 0.58
N ALA A 60 -1.62 -3.95 0.35
CA ALA A 60 -0.91 -3.09 1.30
C ALA A 60 -1.62 -3.02 2.66
N ILE A 61 -2.95 -2.91 2.67
CA ILE A 61 -3.76 -2.91 3.89
C ILE A 61 -3.62 -4.25 4.63
N GLY A 62 -3.62 -5.36 3.92
CA GLY A 62 -3.42 -6.69 4.51
C GLY A 62 -2.05 -6.83 5.17
N LEU A 63 -1.00 -6.35 4.51
CA LEU A 63 0.36 -6.36 5.06
C LEU A 63 0.48 -5.48 6.32
N MET A 64 -0.16 -4.31 6.35
CA MET A 64 -0.25 -3.50 7.57
C MET A 64 -0.99 -4.24 8.69
N GLY A 65 -2.05 -4.95 8.36
CA GLY A 65 -2.82 -5.77 9.30
C GLY A 65 -1.97 -6.84 9.98
N ASN A 66 -1.04 -7.46 9.26
CA ASN A 66 -0.09 -8.41 9.81
C ASN A 66 0.84 -7.78 10.86
N ALA A 67 1.15 -6.50 10.70
CA ALA A 67 1.94 -5.73 11.66
C ALA A 67 1.09 -5.10 12.79
N GLY A 68 -0.19 -5.40 12.85
CA GLY A 68 -1.10 -4.87 13.87
C GLY A 68 -1.70 -3.50 13.56
N ILE A 69 -1.44 -2.94 12.38
CA ILE A 69 -1.98 -1.64 11.96
C ILE A 69 -3.25 -1.89 11.14
N LYS A 70 -4.40 -1.53 11.70
CA LYS A 70 -5.72 -1.94 11.19
C LYS A 70 -6.72 -0.78 11.18
N ALA A 71 -7.82 -0.98 10.49
CA ALA A 71 -8.98 -0.09 10.46
C ALA A 71 -8.61 1.37 10.13
N SER A 72 -9.05 2.33 10.93
CA SER A 72 -8.81 3.76 10.70
C SER A 72 -7.32 4.13 10.73
N GLN A 73 -6.52 3.47 11.56
CA GLN A 73 -5.08 3.70 11.64
C GLN A 73 -4.40 3.31 10.32
N ALA A 74 -4.74 2.16 9.76
CA ALA A 74 -4.25 1.72 8.46
C ALA A 74 -4.71 2.69 7.35
N GLY A 75 -5.96 3.14 7.40
CA GLY A 75 -6.53 4.08 6.44
C GLY A 75 -5.81 5.43 6.43
N THR A 76 -5.55 5.99 7.59
CA THR A 76 -4.81 7.26 7.74
C THR A 76 -3.37 7.11 7.25
N SER A 77 -2.71 6.02 7.61
CA SER A 77 -1.35 5.71 7.15
C SER A 77 -1.29 5.55 5.63
N MET A 78 -2.19 4.77 5.05
CA MET A 78 -2.26 4.56 3.59
C MET A 78 -2.51 5.86 2.84
N ARG A 79 -3.41 6.70 3.33
CA ARG A 79 -3.67 8.02 2.74
C ARG A 79 -2.41 8.87 2.69
N SER A 80 -1.66 8.95 3.78
CA SER A 80 -0.40 9.69 3.85
C SER A 80 0.66 9.09 2.92
N ILE A 81 0.81 7.77 2.91
CA ILE A 81 1.76 7.07 2.04
C ILE A 81 1.45 7.38 0.58
N MET A 82 0.22 7.18 0.12
CA MET A 82 -0.18 7.41 -1.26
C MET A 82 0.01 8.87 -1.69
N THR A 83 -0.34 9.82 -0.83
CA THR A 83 -0.17 11.25 -1.10
C THR A 83 1.32 11.61 -1.30
N ASN A 84 2.22 10.96 -0.59
CA ASN A 84 3.66 11.20 -0.71
C ASN A 84 4.35 10.38 -1.82
N LEU A 85 3.62 9.52 -2.51
CA LEU A 85 4.12 8.78 -3.69
C LEU A 85 3.77 9.45 -5.03
N THR A 86 3.34 10.69 -5.02
CA THR A 86 2.97 11.43 -6.25
C THR A 86 4.16 11.96 -7.04
N GLY A 87 5.31 12.12 -6.38
CA GLY A 87 6.59 12.44 -7.01
C GLY A 87 7.60 11.33 -6.79
N ASP A 88 8.75 11.41 -7.44
CA ASP A 88 9.81 10.42 -7.27
C ASP A 88 10.22 10.26 -5.81
N VAL A 89 10.37 9.01 -5.38
CA VAL A 89 10.83 8.67 -4.04
C VAL A 89 12.34 8.78 -4.00
N LYS A 90 12.85 9.61 -3.10
CA LYS A 90 14.29 9.79 -2.87
C LYS A 90 14.67 9.17 -1.54
N LEU A 91 15.59 8.23 -1.58
CA LEU A 91 16.08 7.49 -0.44
C LEU A 91 17.60 7.59 -0.39
N SER A 92 18.18 7.54 0.80
CA SER A 92 19.63 7.52 0.96
C SER A 92 20.06 6.64 2.12
N GLY A 93 21.21 6.00 1.97
CA GLY A 93 21.81 5.16 2.99
C GLY A 93 23.30 4.95 2.71
N ALA A 94 24.06 4.63 3.75
CA ALA A 94 25.52 4.49 3.65
C ALA A 94 25.94 3.40 2.64
N ALA A 95 25.19 2.29 2.60
CA ALA A 95 25.48 1.18 1.71
C ALA A 95 24.90 1.35 0.31
N ILE A 96 23.73 1.98 0.18
CA ILE A 96 23.01 2.11 -1.10
C ILE A 96 23.33 3.41 -1.85
N GLY A 97 23.92 4.41 -1.15
CA GLY A 97 24.05 5.77 -1.69
C GLY A 97 22.70 6.46 -1.84
N ASP A 98 22.61 7.36 -2.79
CA ASP A 98 21.34 8.03 -3.14
C ASP A 98 20.58 7.19 -4.16
N ALA A 99 19.35 6.85 -3.83
CA ALA A 99 18.46 6.07 -4.70
C ALA A 99 17.21 6.90 -5.02
N THR A 100 16.83 6.91 -6.29
CA THR A 100 15.59 7.55 -6.78
C THR A 100 14.70 6.48 -7.37
N ILE A 101 13.45 6.40 -6.89
CA ILE A 101 12.45 5.46 -7.38
C ILE A 101 11.37 6.26 -8.11
N ALA A 102 11.23 5.99 -9.40
CA ALA A 102 10.19 6.60 -10.21
C ALA A 102 8.80 6.10 -9.77
N THR A 103 7.87 7.01 -9.61
CA THR A 103 6.47 6.69 -9.27
C THR A 103 5.53 6.81 -10.46
N THR A 104 6.01 7.40 -11.55
CA THR A 104 5.26 7.57 -12.80
C THR A 104 5.89 6.85 -13.96
N ASN A 105 5.04 6.44 -14.91
CA ASN A 105 5.46 5.91 -16.20
C ASN A 105 5.86 7.06 -17.15
N ALA A 106 6.44 6.72 -18.29
CA ALA A 106 6.86 7.69 -19.30
C ALA A 106 5.69 8.52 -19.87
N ASP A 107 4.47 7.99 -19.85
CA ASP A 107 3.24 8.67 -20.29
C ASP A 107 2.62 9.59 -19.21
N GLY A 108 3.23 9.68 -18.03
CA GLY A 108 2.76 10.48 -16.91
C GLY A 108 1.77 9.80 -15.98
N SER A 109 1.30 8.59 -16.30
CA SER A 109 0.45 7.79 -15.41
C SER A 109 1.24 7.26 -14.22
N MET A 110 0.56 6.99 -13.10
CA MET A 110 1.19 6.36 -11.94
C MET A 110 1.56 4.92 -12.24
N ARG A 111 2.73 4.50 -11.79
CA ARG A 111 3.10 3.08 -11.74
C ARG A 111 2.18 2.36 -10.74
N SER A 112 2.05 1.04 -10.84
CA SER A 112 1.28 0.28 -9.87
C SER A 112 1.86 0.45 -8.46
N LEU A 113 0.99 0.53 -7.45
CA LEU A 113 1.40 0.67 -6.05
C LEU A 113 2.32 -0.48 -5.63
N SER A 114 2.00 -1.71 -6.03
CA SER A 114 2.83 -2.89 -5.75
C SER A 114 4.24 -2.76 -6.32
N ALA A 115 4.39 -2.24 -7.54
CA ALA A 115 5.71 -2.06 -8.17
C ALA A 115 6.54 -0.98 -7.46
N ILE A 116 5.92 0.14 -7.11
CA ILE A 116 6.59 1.21 -6.36
C ILE A 116 7.06 0.70 -5.00
N LEU A 117 6.21 0.00 -4.26
CA LEU A 117 6.54 -0.56 -2.95
C LEU A 117 7.63 -1.64 -3.06
N ALA A 118 7.62 -2.46 -4.10
CA ALA A 118 8.64 -3.47 -4.34
C ALA A 118 10.03 -2.84 -4.56
N ASP A 119 10.12 -1.79 -5.36
CA ASP A 119 11.36 -1.05 -5.57
C ASP A 119 11.84 -0.37 -4.29
N CYS A 120 10.94 0.19 -3.50
CA CYS A 120 11.26 0.74 -2.18
C CYS A 120 11.82 -0.34 -1.24
N ARG A 121 11.25 -1.54 -1.23
CA ARG A 121 11.74 -2.66 -0.40
C ARG A 121 13.17 -3.04 -0.76
N VAL A 122 13.51 -3.05 -2.03
CA VAL A 122 14.89 -3.34 -2.48
C VAL A 122 15.86 -2.32 -1.88
N ALA A 123 15.55 -1.03 -1.95
CA ALA A 123 16.38 0.03 -1.37
C ALA A 123 16.47 -0.09 0.16
N PHE A 124 15.34 -0.31 0.83
CA PHE A 124 15.29 -0.48 2.29
C PHE A 124 16.07 -1.71 2.78
N GLY A 125 16.13 -2.76 1.97
CA GLY A 125 16.90 -3.97 2.30
C GLY A 125 18.41 -3.74 2.49
N GLY A 126 18.96 -2.68 1.91
CA GLY A 126 20.36 -2.27 2.07
C GLY A 126 20.61 -1.25 3.18
N MET A 127 19.58 -0.85 3.92
CA MET A 127 19.67 0.20 4.95
C MET A 127 19.81 -0.40 6.35
N THR A 128 20.47 0.37 7.24
CA THR A 128 20.42 0.11 8.69
C THR A 128 19.04 0.47 9.25
N GLU A 129 18.71 0.00 10.45
CA GLU A 129 17.41 0.30 11.08
C GLU A 129 17.20 1.81 11.30
N ALA A 130 18.27 2.54 11.65
CA ALA A 130 18.22 4.01 11.78
C ALA A 130 17.94 4.69 10.43
N GLU A 131 18.59 4.24 9.37
CA GLU A 131 18.37 4.77 8.01
C GLU A 131 16.95 4.50 7.53
N LYS A 132 16.42 3.29 7.77
CA LYS A 132 15.02 2.95 7.47
C LYS A 132 14.04 3.91 8.15
N ALA A 133 14.21 4.13 9.46
CA ALA A 133 13.36 5.03 10.23
C ALA A 133 13.44 6.47 9.70
N ASN A 134 14.64 6.98 9.46
CA ASN A 134 14.84 8.33 8.95
C ASN A 134 14.24 8.53 7.54
N ASN A 135 14.45 7.59 6.64
CA ASN A 135 13.88 7.65 5.30
C ASN A 135 12.35 7.54 5.31
N ALA A 136 11.80 6.64 6.13
CA ALA A 136 10.35 6.49 6.29
C ALA A 136 9.72 7.78 6.86
N GLU A 137 10.30 8.37 7.91
CA GLU A 137 9.80 9.62 8.48
C GLU A 137 9.88 10.77 7.47
N ALA A 138 10.98 10.90 6.75
CA ALA A 138 11.17 11.93 5.73
C ALA A 138 10.17 11.79 4.58
N LEU A 139 9.84 10.55 4.17
CA LEU A 139 8.95 10.29 3.06
C LEU A 139 7.47 10.47 3.43
N VAL A 140 7.02 9.89 4.53
CA VAL A 140 5.59 9.78 4.84
C VAL A 140 5.17 10.51 6.12
N GLY A 141 6.10 11.04 6.89
CA GLY A 141 5.85 11.70 8.17
C GLY A 141 5.76 10.73 9.34
N LYS A 142 5.83 11.28 10.56
CA LYS A 142 5.86 10.50 11.81
C LYS A 142 4.63 9.62 11.99
N ASN A 143 3.45 10.13 11.64
CA ASN A 143 2.19 9.43 11.89
C ASN A 143 2.00 8.20 10.96
N ALA A 144 2.58 8.23 9.77
CA ALA A 144 2.50 7.13 8.80
C ALA A 144 3.77 6.27 8.76
N MET A 145 4.82 6.66 9.48
CA MET A 145 6.12 5.98 9.47
C MET A 145 5.99 4.50 9.84
N SER A 146 5.25 4.17 10.89
CA SER A 146 5.07 2.78 11.31
C SER A 146 4.35 1.93 10.26
N GLY A 147 3.35 2.49 9.59
CA GLY A 147 2.65 1.83 8.49
C GLY A 147 3.54 1.60 7.28
N PHE A 148 4.35 2.57 6.92
CA PHE A 148 5.30 2.45 5.81
C PHE A 148 6.40 1.43 6.13
N LEU A 149 6.95 1.44 7.34
CA LEU A 149 7.94 0.45 7.79
C LEU A 149 7.34 -0.97 7.79
N ALA A 150 6.08 -1.12 8.17
CA ALA A 150 5.39 -2.41 8.08
C ALA A 150 5.34 -2.94 6.64
N LEU A 151 5.11 -2.07 5.65
CA LEU A 151 5.14 -2.43 4.23
C LEU A 151 6.56 -2.78 3.76
N MET A 152 7.57 -2.06 4.23
CA MET A 152 8.97 -2.30 3.86
C MET A 152 9.53 -3.57 4.48
N ASN A 153 9.14 -3.89 5.72
CA ASN A 153 9.62 -5.05 6.47
C ASN A 153 8.73 -6.30 6.30
N ALA A 154 7.71 -6.23 5.43
CA ALA A 154 6.83 -7.37 5.18
C ALA A 154 7.64 -8.57 4.67
N ALA A 155 7.37 -9.75 5.24
CA ALA A 155 8.04 -10.98 4.83
C ALA A 155 7.65 -11.35 3.39
N PRO A 156 8.60 -11.85 2.57
CA PRO A 156 8.29 -12.28 1.20
C PRO A 156 7.15 -13.30 1.13
N GLU A 157 7.03 -14.18 2.12
CA GLU A 157 5.96 -15.16 2.22
C GLU A 157 4.59 -14.51 2.42
N ASP A 158 4.52 -13.47 3.22
CA ASP A 158 3.27 -12.73 3.46
C ASP A 158 2.86 -11.94 2.21
N ILE A 159 3.82 -11.30 1.54
CA ILE A 159 3.59 -10.62 0.26
C ILE A 159 3.05 -11.63 -0.77
N ALA A 160 3.67 -12.80 -0.87
CA ALA A 160 3.24 -13.85 -1.79
C ALA A 160 1.84 -14.37 -1.49
N LYS A 161 1.48 -14.56 -0.21
CA LYS A 161 0.14 -15.00 0.21
C LYS A 161 -0.92 -13.98 -0.17
N VAL A 162 -0.72 -12.73 0.19
CA VAL A 162 -1.69 -11.66 -0.07
C VAL A 162 -1.82 -11.37 -1.57
N SER A 163 -0.69 -11.46 -2.33
CA SER A 163 -0.68 -11.30 -3.79
C SER A 163 -1.19 -12.53 -4.53
N GLY A 164 -1.00 -13.73 -3.99
CA GLY A 164 -1.32 -15.00 -4.65
C GLY A 164 -2.81 -15.17 -4.90
N ASP A 165 -3.64 -14.77 -3.95
CA ASP A 165 -5.10 -14.84 -4.09
C ASP A 165 -5.67 -13.83 -5.10
N ARG A 166 -4.90 -12.80 -5.47
CA ARG A 166 -5.29 -11.91 -6.57
C ARG A 166 -5.45 -12.65 -7.90
N LYS A 167 -4.63 -13.68 -8.13
CA LYS A 167 -4.67 -14.46 -9.37
C LYS A 167 -5.87 -15.40 -9.46
N SER A 168 -6.50 -15.73 -8.33
CA SER A 168 -7.67 -16.60 -8.29
C SER A 168 -9.00 -15.83 -8.37
N VAL A 169 -8.97 -14.50 -8.26
CA VAL A 169 -10.16 -13.62 -8.32
C VAL A 169 -10.39 -13.05 -9.74
N VAL A 170 -9.47 -13.30 -10.65
CA VAL A 170 -9.56 -12.83 -12.04
C VAL A 170 -10.34 -13.82 -12.90
#